data_51749e8d6e8618ab81c0453eb58cdafb
#
_entry.id   51749e8d6e8618ab81c0453eb58cdafb
#
_cell.length_a   1.000
_cell.length_b   1.000
_cell.length_c   1.000
_cell.angle_alpha   90.00
_cell.angle_beta   90.00
_cell.angle_gamma   90.00
#
_symmetry.space_group_name_H-M   'P 1'
#
loop_
_entity.id
_entity.type
_entity.pdbx_description
1 polymer ?
#
loop_
_entity_poly.entity_id
_entity_poly.type
_entity_poly.pdbx_seq_one_letter_code
_entity_poly.pdbx_strand_id
1 'polypeptide(L)'
;IVTGFKAQTIQALENLKAVLAAAGMTLDNMAQVDVFVTDMRNFEDFNAIYSTYFPAYKPARLFVEVRGLCPGAEVEIRGIACRR
;
A
#
# COMPACT_ATOMS: atom_id res chain seq x y z
N ILE A 1 -8.66 6.38 -12.88
CA ILE A 1 -8.06 6.44 -11.54
C ILE A 1 -9.08 7.01 -10.56
N VAL A 2 -9.22 6.42 -9.38
CA VAL A 2 -10.10 6.94 -8.36
C VAL A 2 -9.54 8.25 -7.81
N THR A 3 -10.42 9.12 -7.30
CA THR A 3 -10.05 10.44 -6.81
C THR A 3 -9.97 10.44 -5.28
N GLY A 4 -8.96 11.11 -4.75
CA GLY A 4 -8.79 11.27 -3.32
C GLY A 4 -7.85 10.25 -2.71
N PHE A 5 -7.06 10.70 -1.74
CA PHE A 5 -5.99 9.89 -1.15
C PHE A 5 -6.50 8.60 -0.51
N LYS A 6 -7.55 8.71 0.31
CA LYS A 6 -8.06 7.53 1.03
C LYS A 6 -8.59 6.47 0.07
N ALA A 7 -9.36 6.90 -0.94
CA ALA A 7 -9.90 5.97 -1.94
C ALA A 7 -8.76 5.33 -2.75
N GLN A 8 -7.75 6.09 -3.11
CA GLN A 8 -6.59 5.56 -3.83
C GLN A 8 -5.82 4.56 -2.98
N THR A 9 -5.66 4.82 -1.69
CA THR A 9 -4.98 3.92 -0.76
C THR A 9 -5.71 2.58 -0.67
N ILE A 10 -7.03 2.62 -0.49
CA ILE A 10 -7.85 1.40 -0.43
C ILE A 10 -7.72 0.63 -1.74
N GLN A 11 -7.83 1.32 -2.88
CA GLN A 11 -7.73 0.67 -4.18
C GLN A 11 -6.35 0.02 -4.37
N ALA A 12 -5.28 0.70 -3.96
CA ALA A 12 -3.92 0.16 -4.08
C ALA A 12 -3.75 -1.11 -3.23
N LEU A 13 -4.28 -1.11 -2.01
CA LEU A 13 -4.20 -2.28 -1.13
C LEU A 13 -5.08 -3.42 -1.63
N GLU A 14 -6.26 -3.13 -2.16
CA GLU A 14 -7.12 -4.16 -2.76
C GLU A 14 -6.47 -4.76 -4.01
N ASN A 15 -5.82 -3.94 -4.83
CA ASN A 15 -5.09 -4.43 -6.00
C ASN A 15 -3.94 -5.35 -5.57
N LEU A 16 -3.22 -4.99 -4.51
CA LEU A 16 -2.14 -5.82 -3.97
C LEU A 16 -2.67 -7.17 -3.51
N LYS A 17 -3.80 -7.20 -2.81
CA LYS A 17 -4.45 -8.44 -2.41
C LYS A 17 -4.81 -9.31 -3.61
N ALA A 18 -5.35 -8.70 -4.66
CA ALA A 18 -5.77 -9.42 -5.86
C ALA A 18 -4.57 -10.05 -6.57
N VAL A 19 -3.46 -9.32 -6.68
CA VAL A 19 -2.23 -9.84 -7.30
C VAL A 19 -1.68 -11.01 -6.48
N LEU A 20 -1.66 -10.89 -5.16
CA LEU A 20 -1.20 -11.96 -4.28
C LEU A 20 -2.10 -13.20 -4.40
N ALA A 21 -3.42 -13.00 -4.41
CA ALA A 21 -4.37 -14.10 -4.55
C ALA A 21 -4.16 -14.87 -5.86
N ALA A 22 -3.88 -14.16 -6.95
CA ALA A 22 -3.59 -14.79 -8.24
C ALA A 22 -2.33 -15.67 -8.17
N ALA A 23 -1.41 -15.37 -7.25
CA ALA A 23 -0.20 -16.15 -7.02
C ALA A 23 -0.36 -17.18 -5.90
N GLY A 24 -1.57 -17.35 -5.35
CA GLY A 24 -1.83 -18.28 -4.26
C GLY A 24 -1.30 -17.79 -2.91
N MET A 25 -1.17 -16.49 -2.74
CA MET A 25 -0.64 -15.87 -1.52
C MET A 25 -1.65 -14.90 -0.91
N THR A 26 -1.36 -14.45 0.31
CA THR A 26 -2.15 -13.45 1.02
C THR A 26 -1.23 -12.32 1.49
N LEU A 27 -1.80 -11.30 2.12
CA LEU A 27 -1.02 -10.21 2.70
C LEU A 27 -0.02 -10.69 3.76
N ASP A 28 -0.28 -11.83 4.41
CA ASP A 28 0.64 -12.42 5.39
C ASP A 28 1.96 -12.90 4.75
N ASN A 29 1.99 -13.02 3.43
CA ASN A 29 3.20 -13.37 2.71
C ASN A 29 4.10 -12.17 2.38
N MET A 30 3.64 -10.95 2.69
CA MET A 30 4.43 -9.74 2.41
C MET A 30 5.65 -9.67 3.31
N ALA A 31 6.84 -9.56 2.70
CA ALA A 31 8.09 -9.37 3.44
C ALA A 31 8.40 -7.88 3.60
N GLN A 32 8.09 -7.08 2.58
CA GLN A 32 8.36 -5.65 2.58
C GLN A 32 7.30 -4.92 1.77
N VAL A 33 6.91 -3.75 2.25
CA VAL A 33 5.97 -2.86 1.57
C VAL A 33 6.63 -1.48 1.43
N ASP A 34 6.67 -0.97 0.20
CA ASP A 34 7.20 0.36 -0.08
C ASP A 34 6.04 1.28 -0.46
N VAL A 35 5.93 2.40 0.22
CA VAL A 35 4.85 3.36 0.04
C VAL A 35 5.43 4.71 -0.39
N PHE A 36 4.91 5.23 -1.48
CA PHE A 36 5.32 6.52 -2.03
C PHE A 36 4.09 7.43 -2.02
N VAL A 37 4.21 8.60 -1.41
CA VAL A 37 3.11 9.57 -1.33
C VAL A 37 3.58 10.92 -1.86
N THR A 38 2.65 11.72 -2.37
CA THR A 38 2.97 13.06 -2.84
C THR A 38 2.84 14.11 -1.74
N ASP A 39 2.25 13.74 -0.60
CA ASP A 39 2.06 14.65 0.53
C ASP A 39 2.14 13.90 1.84
N MET A 40 3.18 14.16 2.63
CA MET A 40 3.41 13.49 3.91
C MET A 40 2.32 13.79 4.95
N ARG A 41 1.51 14.83 4.75
CA ARG A 41 0.38 15.11 5.64
C ARG A 41 -0.67 13.99 5.63
N ASN A 42 -0.62 13.11 4.64
CA ASN A 42 -1.51 11.94 4.56
C ASN A 42 -1.01 10.73 5.35
N PHE A 43 0.09 10.88 6.10
CA PHE A 43 0.72 9.76 6.80
C PHE A 43 -0.24 9.08 7.79
N GLU A 44 -0.94 9.85 8.61
CA GLU A 44 -1.85 9.26 9.61
C GLU A 44 -3.06 8.60 8.97
N ASP A 45 -3.63 9.22 7.93
CA ASP A 45 -4.75 8.63 7.17
C ASP A 45 -4.32 7.32 6.53
N PHE A 46 -3.10 7.28 5.97
CA PHE A 46 -2.57 6.05 5.41
C PHE A 46 -2.47 4.96 6.46
N ASN A 47 -1.90 5.28 7.61
CA ASN A 47 -1.69 4.29 8.68
C ASN A 47 -3.01 3.72 9.20
N ALA A 48 -4.04 4.55 9.32
CA ALA A 48 -5.36 4.10 9.76
C ALA A 48 -5.93 3.05 8.81
N ILE A 49 -5.82 3.28 7.51
CA ILE A 49 -6.29 2.33 6.49
C ILE A 49 -5.39 1.09 6.45
N TYR A 50 -4.07 1.30 6.43
CA TYR A 50 -3.08 0.23 6.36
C TYR A 50 -3.25 -0.77 7.50
N SER A 51 -3.52 -0.28 8.71
CA SER A 51 -3.70 -1.14 9.89
C SER A 51 -4.87 -2.11 9.75
N THR A 52 -5.88 -1.78 8.96
CA THR A 52 -7.01 -2.69 8.72
C THR A 52 -6.61 -3.87 7.83
N TYR A 53 -5.58 -3.70 7.01
CA TYR A 53 -5.07 -4.74 6.11
C TYR A 53 -3.98 -5.60 6.77
N PHE A 54 -3.27 -5.03 7.73
CA PHE A 54 -2.21 -5.73 8.46
C PHE A 54 -2.45 -5.62 9.97
N PRO A 55 -3.52 -6.28 10.47
CA PRO A 55 -3.90 -6.11 11.89
C PRO A 55 -2.93 -6.77 12.87
N ALA A 56 -2.32 -7.87 12.49
CA ALA A 56 -1.42 -8.63 13.36
C ALA A 56 0.00 -8.64 12.83
N TYR A 57 0.20 -9.16 11.63
CA TYR A 57 1.51 -9.21 10.99
C TYR A 57 1.81 -7.87 10.30
N LYS A 58 2.96 -7.30 10.60
CA LYS A 58 3.40 -6.05 9.99
C LYS A 58 4.72 -6.28 9.27
N PRO A 59 4.72 -6.26 7.93
CA PRO A 59 5.95 -6.40 7.16
C PRO A 59 6.84 -5.16 7.34
N ALA A 60 8.12 -5.30 7.01
CA ALA A 60 9.01 -4.15 6.92
C ALA A 60 8.42 -3.13 5.95
N ARG A 61 8.54 -1.83 6.28
CA ARG A 61 7.88 -0.79 5.49
C ARG A 61 8.78 0.41 5.25
N LEU A 62 8.85 0.84 4.00
CA LEU A 62 9.38 2.13 3.61
C LEU A 62 8.19 3.06 3.34
N PHE A 63 8.24 4.29 3.85
CA PHE A 63 7.22 5.29 3.60
C PHE A 63 7.91 6.62 3.32
N VAL A 64 7.81 7.11 2.08
CA VAL A 64 8.53 8.31 1.67
C VAL A 64 7.62 9.24 0.86
N GLU A 65 7.91 10.54 0.98
CA GLU A 65 7.30 11.54 0.12
C GLU A 65 8.12 11.69 -1.14
N VAL A 66 7.43 11.74 -2.28
CA VAL A 66 8.05 11.96 -3.59
C VAL A 66 7.46 13.20 -4.23
N ARG A 67 8.19 13.78 -5.18
CA ARG A 67 7.75 14.99 -5.84
C ARG A 67 6.49 14.79 -6.68
N GLY A 68 6.33 13.62 -7.28
CA GLY A 68 5.17 13.31 -8.09
C GLY A 68 5.13 11.84 -8.46
N LEU A 69 3.95 11.41 -8.85
CA LEU A 69 3.64 10.07 -9.35
C LEU A 69 2.95 10.24 -10.70
N CYS A 70 2.29 9.19 -11.21
CA CYS A 70 1.46 9.32 -12.41
C CYS A 70 0.44 10.45 -12.21
N PRO A 71 0.06 11.17 -13.28
CA PRO A 71 -0.93 12.24 -13.15
C PRO A 71 -2.20 11.77 -12.41
N GLY A 72 -2.58 12.51 -11.38
CA GLY A 72 -3.73 12.18 -10.54
C GLY A 72 -3.47 11.19 -9.41
N ALA A 73 -2.32 10.54 -9.38
CA ALA A 73 -1.98 9.61 -8.29
C ALA A 73 -1.38 10.36 -7.10
N GLU A 74 -1.87 10.03 -5.91
CA GLU A 74 -1.38 10.60 -4.64
C GLU A 74 -0.63 9.58 -3.80
N VAL A 75 -0.74 8.30 -4.16
CA VAL A 75 -0.07 7.20 -3.46
C VAL A 75 0.28 6.09 -4.44
N GLU A 76 1.40 5.45 -4.20
CA GLU A 76 1.81 4.23 -4.91
C GLU A 76 2.33 3.26 -3.89
N ILE A 77 1.93 1.99 -4.00
CA ILE A 77 2.34 0.92 -3.10
C ILE A 77 2.92 -0.21 -3.92
N ARG A 78 4.09 -0.68 -3.52
CA ARG A 78 4.69 -1.89 -4.09
C ARG A 78 5.29 -2.70 -2.96
N GLY A 79 5.65 -3.95 -3.24
CA GLY A 79 6.25 -4.76 -2.20
C GLY A 79 6.84 -6.05 -2.73
N ILE A 80 7.40 -6.79 -1.79
CA ILE A 80 8.00 -8.10 -2.05
C ILE A 80 7.27 -9.10 -1.16
N ALA A 81 6.78 -10.17 -1.77
CA ALA A 81 6.13 -11.25 -1.05
C ALA A 81 6.98 -12.53 -1.19
N CYS A 82 6.96 -13.35 -0.16
CA CYS A 82 7.68 -14.61 -0.14
C CYS A 82 6.73 -15.74 0.22
N ARG A 83 6.83 -16.86 -0.49
CA ARG A 83 6.15 -18.08 -0.10
C ARG A 83 6.83 -18.65 1.14
N ARG A 84 6.04 -19.23 2.00
CA ARG A 84 6.53 -19.85 3.24
C ARG A 84 6.31 -21.36 3.19
#